data_7fa83f932b78b362848b2310713f23f4
#
_entry.id   7fa83f932b78b362848b2310713f23f4
#
_cell.length_a   1.000
_cell.length_b   1.000
_cell.length_c   1.000
_cell.angle_alpha   90.00
_cell.angle_beta   90.00
_cell.angle_gamma   90.00
#
_symmetry.space_group_name_H-M   'P 1'
#
loop_
_entity.id
_entity.type
_entity.pdbx_description
1 polymer ?
#
loop_
_entity_poly.entity_id
_entity_poly.type
_entity_poly.pdbx_seq_one_letter_code
_entity_poly.pdbx_strand_id
1 'polypeptide(L)'
;PKALPFLFLSEMWERFGYYLMIGIFTLYLKDTERGFGLNEAQASDLYGTFIALVFLTPFIGGLLADRVLGYRKSIIIGGILMGLGYILMSIKDLNFLYLSMTLIIMGNGFFKPNISTLLGNVYNEESYKARKDAGYNIFYMGINIGAFVCNFFGAALYNMYGWYAAFWAAGVGMFIGVLVFVIGTKHYKHADQIKPVSETDMPLLKILGTILLPAVIFGLIPLTFETPLVGSKSTDAFLFGCIPVVFFYIHLYRKSPASEKPQIGAMLSIFAVVIAFWAIFKQNGSTMNTW
;
A
#
# COMPACT_ATOMS: atom_id res chain seq x y z
N PRO A 1 6.47 6.45 -24.10
CA PRO A 1 7.69 5.66 -23.92
C PRO A 1 7.39 4.16 -23.98
N LYS A 2 8.36 3.38 -24.48
CA LYS A 2 8.25 1.90 -24.53
C LYS A 2 8.14 1.25 -23.14
N ALA A 3 8.45 1.98 -22.10
CA ALA A 3 8.31 1.57 -20.70
C ALA A 3 6.84 1.47 -20.25
N LEU A 4 5.96 2.34 -20.76
CA LEU A 4 4.58 2.46 -20.28
C LEU A 4 3.77 1.16 -20.32
N PRO A 5 3.76 0.36 -21.40
CA PRO A 5 3.00 -0.89 -21.41
C PRO A 5 3.42 -1.88 -20.32
N PHE A 6 4.72 -1.99 -20.04
CA PHE A 6 5.23 -2.89 -19.01
C PHE A 6 4.85 -2.43 -17.60
N LEU A 7 4.98 -1.13 -17.31
CA LEU A 7 4.59 -0.56 -16.02
C LEU A 7 3.07 -0.62 -15.83
N PHE A 8 2.30 -0.33 -16.89
CA PHE A 8 0.85 -0.45 -16.90
C PHE A 8 0.38 -1.88 -16.59
N LEU A 9 0.91 -2.89 -17.30
CA LEU A 9 0.52 -4.27 -17.10
C LEU A 9 0.96 -4.79 -15.72
N SER A 10 2.13 -4.39 -15.24
CA SER A 10 2.62 -4.78 -13.92
C SER A 10 1.71 -4.24 -12.81
N GLU A 11 1.32 -2.96 -12.90
CA GLU A 11 0.37 -2.35 -11.96
C GLU A 11 -1.02 -2.97 -12.07
N MET A 12 -1.49 -3.23 -13.29
CA MET A 12 -2.79 -3.87 -13.54
C MET A 12 -2.87 -5.24 -12.83
N TRP A 13 -1.85 -6.09 -12.97
CA TRP A 13 -1.80 -7.39 -12.32
C TRP A 13 -1.67 -7.30 -10.81
N GLU A 14 -0.89 -6.35 -10.32
CA GLU A 14 -0.80 -6.09 -8.90
C GLU A 14 -2.14 -5.65 -8.33
N ARG A 15 -2.82 -4.71 -8.99
CA ARG A 15 -4.16 -4.26 -8.60
C ARG A 15 -5.20 -5.37 -8.68
N PHE A 16 -5.14 -6.23 -9.71
CA PHE A 16 -5.96 -7.43 -9.78
C PHE A 16 -5.81 -8.28 -8.51
N GLY A 17 -4.58 -8.64 -8.14
CA GLY A 17 -4.32 -9.45 -6.93
C GLY A 17 -4.78 -8.77 -5.64
N TYR A 18 -4.47 -7.48 -5.50
CA TYR A 18 -4.83 -6.72 -4.31
C TYR A 18 -6.35 -6.58 -4.12
N TYR A 19 -7.07 -6.17 -5.17
CA TYR A 19 -8.52 -6.00 -5.07
C TYR A 19 -9.27 -7.33 -5.00
N LEU A 20 -8.75 -8.38 -5.63
CA LEU A 20 -9.28 -9.73 -5.48
C LEU A 20 -9.22 -10.17 -4.03
N MET A 21 -8.04 -10.07 -3.42
CA MET A 21 -7.84 -10.45 -2.02
C MET A 21 -8.71 -9.59 -1.09
N ILE A 22 -8.66 -8.27 -1.22
CA ILE A 22 -9.40 -7.35 -0.33
C ILE A 22 -10.92 -7.57 -0.41
N GLY A 23 -11.43 -7.85 -1.62
CA GLY A 23 -12.87 -8.07 -1.85
C GLY A 23 -13.40 -9.33 -1.16
N ILE A 24 -12.57 -10.33 -0.98
CA ILE A 24 -12.98 -11.60 -0.35
C ILE A 24 -12.47 -11.75 1.09
N PHE A 25 -11.57 -10.90 1.55
CA PHE A 25 -10.85 -11.08 2.81
C PHE A 25 -11.78 -11.12 4.02
N THR A 26 -12.67 -10.14 4.18
CA THR A 26 -13.62 -10.11 5.29
C THR A 26 -14.59 -11.29 5.25
N LEU A 27 -15.02 -11.71 4.05
CA LEU A 27 -15.86 -12.88 3.88
C LEU A 27 -15.14 -14.15 4.33
N TYR A 28 -13.88 -14.31 3.92
CA TYR A 28 -13.02 -15.42 4.35
C TYR A 28 -12.82 -15.46 5.86
N LEU A 29 -12.61 -14.32 6.50
CA LEU A 29 -12.45 -14.23 7.95
C LEU A 29 -13.71 -14.69 8.70
N LYS A 30 -14.90 -14.39 8.17
CA LYS A 30 -16.20 -14.66 8.82
C LYS A 30 -16.78 -16.04 8.46
N ASP A 31 -16.37 -16.66 7.37
CA ASP A 31 -16.87 -17.95 6.92
C ASP A 31 -16.56 -19.04 7.98
N THR A 32 -17.62 -19.63 8.55
CA THR A 32 -17.52 -20.65 9.61
C THR A 32 -17.13 -22.03 9.10
N GLU A 33 -17.42 -22.32 7.82
CA GLU A 33 -17.15 -23.63 7.24
C GLU A 33 -15.76 -23.72 6.61
N ARG A 34 -15.44 -22.77 5.73
CA ARG A 34 -14.22 -22.78 4.91
C ARG A 34 -13.22 -21.69 5.27
N GLY A 35 -13.61 -20.74 6.13
CA GLY A 35 -12.78 -19.64 6.61
C GLY A 35 -12.43 -19.80 8.11
N PHE A 36 -12.19 -18.67 8.76
CA PHE A 36 -11.76 -18.63 10.16
C PHE A 36 -12.90 -18.61 11.18
N GLY A 37 -14.15 -18.33 10.76
CA GLY A 37 -15.31 -18.25 11.65
C GLY A 37 -15.23 -17.12 12.68
N LEU A 38 -14.51 -16.02 12.37
CA LEU A 38 -14.40 -14.86 13.26
C LEU A 38 -15.73 -14.13 13.32
N ASN A 39 -16.04 -13.59 14.50
CA ASN A 39 -17.20 -12.69 14.62
C ASN A 39 -16.96 -11.35 13.90
N GLU A 40 -18.03 -10.58 13.73
CA GLU A 40 -18.03 -9.30 13.00
C GLU A 40 -16.97 -8.33 13.53
N ALA A 41 -16.88 -8.19 14.86
CA ALA A 41 -15.96 -7.27 15.51
C ALA A 41 -14.50 -7.69 15.28
N GLN A 42 -14.18 -8.96 15.42
CA GLN A 42 -12.84 -9.51 15.20
C GLN A 42 -12.40 -9.37 13.72
N ALA A 43 -13.29 -9.71 12.79
CA ALA A 43 -13.02 -9.61 11.36
C ALA A 43 -12.80 -8.15 10.93
N SER A 44 -13.64 -7.23 11.43
CA SER A 44 -13.52 -5.80 11.15
C SER A 44 -12.26 -5.19 11.74
N ASP A 45 -11.86 -5.57 12.96
CA ASP A 45 -10.63 -5.10 13.60
C ASP A 45 -9.39 -5.56 12.84
N LEU A 46 -9.35 -6.84 12.46
CA LEU A 46 -8.24 -7.40 11.70
C LEU A 46 -8.13 -6.76 10.30
N TYR A 47 -9.27 -6.59 9.61
CA TYR A 47 -9.33 -5.90 8.33
C TYR A 47 -8.89 -4.44 8.43
N GLY A 48 -9.39 -3.70 9.43
CA GLY A 48 -9.03 -2.30 9.67
C GLY A 48 -7.54 -2.13 9.95
N THR A 49 -6.95 -2.98 10.80
CA THR A 49 -5.52 -3.01 11.09
C THR A 49 -4.70 -3.28 9.83
N PHE A 50 -5.10 -4.28 9.05
CA PHE A 50 -4.45 -4.61 7.78
C PHE A 50 -4.44 -3.41 6.83
N ILE A 51 -5.59 -2.77 6.61
CA ILE A 51 -5.71 -1.61 5.72
C ILE A 51 -4.86 -0.44 6.23
N ALA A 52 -4.90 -0.14 7.53
CA ALA A 52 -4.10 0.93 8.12
C ALA A 52 -2.60 0.75 7.86
N LEU A 53 -2.09 -0.47 8.07
CA LEU A 53 -0.68 -0.79 7.84
C LEU A 53 -0.30 -0.79 6.35
N VAL A 54 -1.18 -1.24 5.46
CA VAL A 54 -0.99 -1.16 4.00
C VAL A 54 -0.84 0.28 3.51
N PHE A 55 -1.53 1.25 4.14
CA PHE A 55 -1.37 2.67 3.81
C PHE A 55 -0.18 3.34 4.49
N LEU A 56 0.31 2.80 5.60
CA LEU A 56 1.47 3.35 6.33
C LEU A 56 2.81 2.92 5.70
N THR A 57 2.93 1.66 5.29
CA THR A 57 4.20 1.08 4.79
C THR A 57 4.77 1.71 3.53
N PRO A 58 3.98 2.30 2.59
CA PRO A 58 4.52 3.02 1.43
C PRO A 58 5.49 4.15 1.78
N PHE A 59 5.31 4.80 2.93
CA PHE A 59 6.26 5.79 3.42
C PHE A 59 7.66 5.17 3.64
N ILE A 60 7.72 4.03 4.32
CA ILE A 60 8.98 3.33 4.61
C ILE A 60 9.58 2.75 3.33
N GLY A 61 8.76 2.09 2.51
CA GLY A 61 9.22 1.46 1.27
C GLY A 61 9.72 2.46 0.23
N GLY A 62 9.06 3.62 0.10
CA GLY A 62 9.52 4.71 -0.75
C GLY A 62 10.85 5.30 -0.26
N LEU A 63 10.96 5.55 1.05
CA LEU A 63 12.18 6.08 1.66
C LEU A 63 13.38 5.14 1.47
N LEU A 64 13.18 3.83 1.65
CA LEU A 64 14.23 2.82 1.43
C LEU A 64 14.59 2.69 -0.05
N ALA A 65 13.65 2.83 -0.95
CA ALA A 65 13.93 2.83 -2.39
C ALA A 65 14.72 4.06 -2.82
N ASP A 66 14.32 5.24 -2.34
CA ASP A 66 15.00 6.51 -2.66
C ASP A 66 16.47 6.53 -2.20
N ARG A 67 16.77 5.90 -1.06
CA ARG A 67 18.05 6.05 -0.37
C ARG A 67 19.00 4.85 -0.48
N VAL A 68 18.45 3.62 -0.66
CA VAL A 68 19.25 2.40 -0.49
C VAL A 68 19.07 1.40 -1.63
N LEU A 69 17.83 1.04 -1.94
CA LEU A 69 17.54 -0.11 -2.81
C LEU A 69 17.44 0.25 -4.29
N GLY A 70 16.97 1.47 -4.60
CA GLY A 70 16.48 1.84 -5.92
C GLY A 70 15.04 1.34 -6.16
N TYR A 71 14.38 1.95 -7.14
CA TYR A 71 12.96 1.66 -7.40
C TYR A 71 12.72 0.26 -7.93
N ARG A 72 13.57 -0.21 -8.87
CA ARG A 72 13.38 -1.51 -9.52
C ARG A 72 13.50 -2.68 -8.55
N LYS A 73 14.54 -2.68 -7.70
CA LYS A 73 14.71 -3.74 -6.70
C LYS A 73 13.55 -3.73 -5.70
N SER A 74 13.14 -2.54 -5.26
CA SER A 74 12.00 -2.39 -4.34
C SER A 74 10.71 -2.94 -4.94
N ILE A 75 10.41 -2.65 -6.21
CA ILE A 75 9.22 -3.16 -6.91
C ILE A 75 9.26 -4.69 -7.01
N ILE A 76 10.40 -5.29 -7.38
CA ILE A 76 10.55 -6.73 -7.51
C ILE A 76 10.39 -7.41 -6.14
N ILE A 77 11.09 -6.93 -5.11
CA ILE A 77 10.97 -7.45 -3.74
C ILE A 77 9.52 -7.33 -3.26
N GLY A 78 8.92 -6.15 -3.44
CA GLY A 78 7.53 -5.90 -3.07
C GLY A 78 6.56 -6.86 -3.73
N GLY A 79 6.71 -7.07 -5.04
CA GLY A 79 5.87 -7.98 -5.81
C GLY A 79 6.01 -9.44 -5.39
N ILE A 80 7.23 -9.90 -5.12
CA ILE A 80 7.48 -11.25 -4.62
C ILE A 80 6.83 -11.44 -3.24
N LEU A 81 7.02 -10.49 -2.32
CA LEU A 81 6.42 -10.57 -0.99
C LEU A 81 4.89 -10.61 -1.06
N MET A 82 4.27 -9.76 -1.89
CA MET A 82 2.81 -9.78 -2.07
C MET A 82 2.33 -11.10 -2.66
N GLY A 83 2.99 -11.60 -3.72
CA GLY A 83 2.63 -12.86 -4.37
C GLY A 83 2.71 -14.05 -3.40
N LEU A 84 3.77 -14.15 -2.61
CA LEU A 84 3.91 -15.16 -1.56
C LEU A 84 2.83 -14.98 -0.49
N GLY A 85 2.57 -13.75 -0.05
CA GLY A 85 1.55 -13.44 0.93
C GLY A 85 0.16 -13.90 0.48
N TYR A 86 -0.24 -13.63 -0.77
CA TYR A 86 -1.52 -14.10 -1.30
C TYR A 86 -1.62 -15.63 -1.32
N ILE A 87 -0.58 -16.35 -1.75
CA ILE A 87 -0.58 -17.80 -1.76
C ILE A 87 -0.66 -18.37 -0.35
N LEU A 88 0.11 -17.86 0.59
CA LEU A 88 0.10 -18.31 1.98
C LEU A 88 -1.23 -18.05 2.66
N MET A 89 -1.98 -17.02 2.27
CA MET A 89 -3.32 -16.72 2.79
C MET A 89 -4.33 -17.84 2.49
N SER A 90 -4.05 -18.71 1.51
CA SER A 90 -4.87 -19.88 1.22
C SER A 90 -4.81 -20.97 2.28
N ILE A 91 -3.83 -20.91 3.20
CA ILE A 91 -3.65 -21.88 4.28
C ILE A 91 -4.49 -21.44 5.47
N LYS A 92 -5.47 -22.26 5.86
CA LYS A 92 -6.38 -22.00 6.99
C LYS A 92 -5.66 -22.25 8.34
N ASP A 93 -4.73 -21.35 8.68
CA ASP A 93 -4.00 -21.34 9.95
C ASP A 93 -3.72 -19.89 10.35
N LEU A 94 -3.88 -19.54 11.63
CA LEU A 94 -3.73 -18.17 12.13
C LEU A 94 -2.30 -17.62 11.96
N ASN A 95 -1.28 -18.45 12.14
CA ASN A 95 0.10 -18.01 11.98
C ASN A 95 0.39 -17.69 10.52
N PHE A 96 -0.11 -18.52 9.59
CA PHE A 96 -0.02 -18.25 8.15
C PHE A 96 -0.84 -17.03 7.75
N LEU A 97 -1.99 -16.79 8.36
CA LEU A 97 -2.78 -15.58 8.12
C LEU A 97 -1.99 -14.33 8.51
N TYR A 98 -1.43 -14.27 9.72
CA TYR A 98 -0.61 -13.13 10.17
C TYR A 98 0.66 -12.95 9.33
N LEU A 99 1.33 -14.06 8.99
CA LEU A 99 2.49 -14.03 8.09
C LEU A 99 2.11 -13.48 6.71
N SER A 100 1.01 -13.95 6.13
CA SER A 100 0.48 -13.48 4.85
C SER A 100 0.20 -11.98 4.86
N MET A 101 -0.53 -11.52 5.89
CA MET A 101 -0.83 -10.09 6.06
C MET A 101 0.46 -9.28 6.14
N THR A 102 1.44 -9.72 6.92
CA THR A 102 2.75 -9.05 7.06
C THR A 102 3.48 -8.96 5.72
N LEU A 103 3.53 -10.05 4.96
CA LEU A 103 4.17 -10.07 3.65
C LEU A 103 3.48 -9.14 2.64
N ILE A 104 2.13 -9.12 2.63
CA ILE A 104 1.37 -8.24 1.75
C ILE A 104 1.57 -6.77 2.15
N ILE A 105 1.51 -6.45 3.44
CA ILE A 105 1.73 -5.09 3.97
C ILE A 105 3.12 -4.58 3.58
N MET A 106 4.16 -5.36 3.84
CA MET A 106 5.53 -4.99 3.48
C MET A 106 5.71 -4.90 1.95
N GLY A 107 5.17 -5.88 1.23
CA GLY A 107 5.25 -5.93 -0.22
C GLY A 107 4.57 -4.74 -0.90
N ASN A 108 3.37 -4.37 -0.47
CA ASN A 108 2.67 -3.19 -0.96
C ASN A 108 3.45 -1.90 -0.66
N GLY A 109 4.07 -1.82 0.53
CA GLY A 109 4.95 -0.70 0.89
C GLY A 109 6.12 -0.53 -0.07
N PHE A 110 6.74 -1.61 -0.51
CA PHE A 110 7.83 -1.57 -1.49
C PHE A 110 7.37 -1.41 -2.93
N PHE A 111 6.22 -1.92 -3.31
CA PHE A 111 5.77 -1.92 -4.70
C PHE A 111 5.12 -0.59 -5.09
N LYS A 112 4.06 -0.23 -4.41
CA LYS A 112 3.12 0.82 -4.81
C LYS A 112 3.73 2.22 -4.99
N PRO A 113 4.51 2.79 -4.04
CA PRO A 113 5.09 4.11 -4.23
C PRO A 113 6.13 4.11 -5.33
N ASN A 114 6.86 3.04 -5.49
CA ASN A 114 8.06 2.97 -6.32
C ASN A 114 7.75 2.80 -7.80
N ILE A 115 6.70 2.05 -8.17
CA ILE A 115 6.31 1.90 -9.58
C ILE A 115 5.78 3.22 -10.14
N SER A 116 5.01 3.98 -9.36
CA SER A 116 4.51 5.30 -9.75
C SER A 116 5.66 6.32 -9.87
N THR A 117 6.64 6.27 -8.97
CA THR A 117 7.83 7.14 -9.03
C THR A 117 8.69 6.79 -10.23
N LEU A 118 8.91 5.50 -10.50
CA LEU A 118 9.66 5.05 -11.67
C LEU A 118 9.00 5.50 -12.98
N LEU A 119 7.66 5.42 -13.08
CA LEU A 119 6.91 5.96 -14.21
C LEU A 119 7.17 7.47 -14.37
N GLY A 120 7.09 8.22 -13.27
CA GLY A 120 7.37 9.66 -13.27
C GLY A 120 8.77 9.99 -13.77
N ASN A 121 9.78 9.20 -13.34
CA ASN A 121 11.16 9.36 -13.76
C ASN A 121 11.35 9.09 -15.27
N VAL A 122 10.68 8.07 -15.82
CA VAL A 122 10.67 7.80 -17.27
C VAL A 122 10.10 9.00 -18.04
N TYR A 123 9.06 9.64 -17.52
CA TYR A 123 8.45 10.82 -18.17
C TYR A 123 9.15 12.14 -17.87
N ASN A 124 10.18 12.18 -17.03
CA ASN A 124 11.01 13.37 -16.83
C ASN A 124 12.01 13.61 -17.97
N GLU A 125 12.21 12.63 -18.87
CA GLU A 125 12.97 12.85 -20.10
C GLU A 125 12.29 13.91 -20.99
N GLU A 126 13.06 14.82 -21.58
CA GLU A 126 12.55 15.93 -22.38
C GLU A 126 11.61 15.48 -23.52
N SER A 127 11.90 14.33 -24.14
CA SER A 127 11.09 13.75 -25.21
C SER A 127 9.68 13.32 -24.78
N TYR A 128 9.45 13.10 -23.49
CA TYR A 128 8.19 12.59 -22.95
C TYR A 128 7.51 13.51 -21.95
N LYS A 129 8.20 14.51 -21.45
CA LYS A 129 7.77 15.41 -20.37
C LYS A 129 6.40 16.07 -20.63
N ALA A 130 6.16 16.54 -21.85
CA ALA A 130 4.88 17.14 -22.26
C ALA A 130 3.70 16.15 -22.24
N ARG A 131 3.96 14.84 -22.19
CA ARG A 131 2.92 13.78 -22.19
C ARG A 131 2.82 13.05 -20.85
N LYS A 132 3.40 13.61 -19.79
CA LYS A 132 3.47 12.98 -18.47
C LYS A 132 2.07 12.70 -17.91
N ASP A 133 1.17 13.68 -17.98
CA ASP A 133 -0.20 13.54 -17.48
C ASP A 133 -0.98 12.47 -18.25
N ALA A 134 -0.86 12.43 -19.58
CA ALA A 134 -1.46 11.38 -20.38
C ALA A 134 -0.91 9.99 -20.02
N GLY A 135 0.39 9.90 -19.74
CA GLY A 135 1.03 8.66 -19.28
C GLY A 135 0.48 8.17 -17.95
N TYR A 136 0.30 9.05 -17.00
CA TYR A 136 -0.33 8.71 -15.72
C TYR A 136 -1.80 8.32 -15.89
N ASN A 137 -2.57 8.99 -16.73
CA ASN A 137 -3.95 8.63 -17.01
C ASN A 137 -4.06 7.20 -17.57
N ILE A 138 -3.19 6.83 -18.51
CA ILE A 138 -3.13 5.45 -19.04
C ILE A 138 -2.73 4.47 -17.93
N PHE A 139 -1.75 4.81 -17.10
CA PHE A 139 -1.34 3.97 -15.97
C PHE A 139 -2.48 3.75 -14.97
N TYR A 140 -3.23 4.80 -14.61
CA TYR A 140 -4.42 4.70 -13.77
C TYR A 140 -5.55 3.86 -14.40
N MET A 141 -5.67 3.86 -15.72
CA MET A 141 -6.60 2.98 -16.40
C MET A 141 -6.26 1.50 -16.12
N GLY A 142 -4.98 1.13 -16.05
CA GLY A 142 -4.54 -0.21 -15.65
C GLY A 142 -5.03 -0.60 -14.25
N ILE A 143 -4.94 0.32 -13.29
CA ILE A 143 -5.47 0.13 -11.94
C ILE A 143 -6.96 -0.23 -11.98
N ASN A 144 -7.75 0.55 -12.73
CA ASN A 144 -9.20 0.35 -12.82
C ASN A 144 -9.57 -0.94 -13.56
N ILE A 145 -8.82 -1.32 -14.61
CA ILE A 145 -9.03 -2.60 -15.30
C ILE A 145 -8.75 -3.77 -14.37
N GLY A 146 -7.64 -3.76 -13.63
CA GLY A 146 -7.31 -4.79 -12.65
C GLY A 146 -8.40 -4.92 -11.58
N ALA A 147 -8.85 -3.80 -11.02
CA ALA A 147 -9.92 -3.75 -10.03
C ALA A 147 -11.27 -4.22 -10.56
N PHE A 148 -11.58 -3.98 -11.82
CA PHE A 148 -12.82 -4.42 -12.44
C PHE A 148 -12.81 -5.93 -12.72
N VAL A 149 -11.74 -6.41 -13.34
CA VAL A 149 -11.62 -7.82 -13.76
C VAL A 149 -11.58 -8.76 -12.56
N CYS A 150 -10.94 -8.37 -11.45
CA CYS A 150 -10.79 -9.22 -10.26
C CYS A 150 -12.12 -9.69 -9.67
N ASN A 151 -13.18 -8.89 -9.74
CA ASN A 151 -14.49 -9.22 -9.16
C ASN A 151 -15.13 -10.43 -9.84
N PHE A 152 -14.98 -10.56 -11.16
CA PHE A 152 -15.51 -11.72 -11.90
C PHE A 152 -14.76 -12.99 -11.57
N PHE A 153 -13.42 -12.90 -11.46
CA PHE A 153 -12.58 -14.05 -11.09
C PHE A 153 -12.82 -14.47 -9.64
N GLY A 154 -12.95 -13.51 -8.71
CA GLY A 154 -13.16 -13.79 -7.29
C GLY A 154 -14.40 -14.63 -7.03
N ALA A 155 -15.53 -14.20 -7.55
CA ALA A 155 -16.80 -14.92 -7.40
C ALA A 155 -16.79 -16.29 -8.09
N ALA A 156 -16.30 -16.37 -9.33
CA ALA A 156 -16.23 -17.62 -10.07
C ALA A 156 -15.33 -18.66 -9.39
N LEU A 157 -14.12 -18.26 -8.97
CA LEU A 157 -13.17 -19.15 -8.33
C LEU A 157 -13.65 -19.63 -6.96
N TYR A 158 -14.25 -18.74 -6.17
CA TYR A 158 -14.84 -19.12 -4.89
C TYR A 158 -15.96 -20.16 -5.07
N ASN A 159 -16.88 -19.95 -6.01
CA ASN A 159 -18.00 -20.86 -6.24
C ASN A 159 -17.55 -22.24 -6.75
N MET A 160 -16.51 -22.30 -7.57
CA MET A 160 -16.01 -23.54 -8.16
C MET A 160 -15.06 -24.31 -7.24
N TYR A 161 -14.18 -23.60 -6.53
CA TYR A 161 -13.05 -24.20 -5.85
C TYR A 161 -12.85 -23.72 -4.41
N GLY A 162 -13.56 -22.69 -3.95
CA GLY A 162 -13.42 -22.10 -2.61
C GLY A 162 -12.35 -21.02 -2.51
N TRP A 163 -12.08 -20.55 -1.28
CA TRP A 163 -11.21 -19.40 -1.00
C TRP A 163 -9.79 -19.58 -1.51
N TYR A 164 -9.22 -20.78 -1.37
CA TYR A 164 -7.83 -21.04 -1.75
C TYR A 164 -7.56 -20.72 -3.22
N ALA A 165 -8.48 -21.03 -4.12
CA ALA A 165 -8.31 -20.79 -5.55
C ALA A 165 -8.27 -19.28 -5.87
N ALA A 166 -9.08 -18.48 -5.18
CA ALA A 166 -9.09 -17.03 -5.34
C ALA A 166 -7.77 -16.41 -4.84
N PHE A 167 -7.24 -16.85 -3.68
CA PHE A 167 -5.95 -16.40 -3.18
C PHE A 167 -4.78 -16.84 -4.08
N TRP A 168 -4.82 -18.07 -4.60
CA TRP A 168 -3.85 -18.53 -5.59
C TRP A 168 -3.89 -17.70 -6.86
N ALA A 169 -5.07 -17.36 -7.36
CA ALA A 169 -5.20 -16.50 -8.54
C ALA A 169 -4.62 -15.09 -8.30
N ALA A 170 -4.82 -14.53 -7.11
CA ALA A 170 -4.20 -13.26 -6.72
C ALA A 170 -2.67 -13.37 -6.71
N GLY A 171 -2.12 -14.45 -6.15
CA GLY A 171 -0.67 -14.69 -6.10
C GLY A 171 -0.05 -14.92 -7.48
N VAL A 172 -0.67 -15.76 -8.30
CA VAL A 172 -0.23 -16.01 -9.69
C VAL A 172 -0.28 -14.72 -10.51
N GLY A 173 -1.38 -13.95 -10.40
CA GLY A 173 -1.50 -12.65 -11.04
C GLY A 173 -0.37 -11.71 -10.64
N MET A 174 -0.02 -11.67 -9.36
CA MET A 174 1.10 -10.86 -8.87
C MET A 174 2.44 -11.30 -9.47
N PHE A 175 2.71 -12.60 -9.56
CA PHE A 175 3.94 -13.10 -10.18
C PHE A 175 4.00 -12.83 -11.69
N ILE A 176 2.85 -12.87 -12.39
CA ILE A 176 2.78 -12.42 -13.79
C ILE A 176 3.16 -10.94 -13.87
N GLY A 177 2.63 -10.09 -12.98
CA GLY A 177 2.98 -8.67 -12.90
C GLY A 177 4.48 -8.44 -12.69
N VAL A 178 5.11 -9.19 -11.77
CA VAL A 178 6.58 -9.15 -11.54
C VAL A 178 7.35 -9.62 -12.78
N LEU A 179 6.91 -10.69 -13.44
CA LEU A 179 7.55 -11.19 -14.66
C LEU A 179 7.50 -10.15 -15.78
N VAL A 180 6.35 -9.53 -16.02
CA VAL A 180 6.17 -8.45 -17.00
C VAL A 180 7.11 -7.29 -16.66
N PHE A 181 7.19 -6.92 -15.38
CA PHE A 181 8.10 -5.88 -14.91
C PHE A 181 9.56 -6.23 -15.20
N VAL A 182 10.01 -7.43 -14.91
CA VAL A 182 11.39 -7.87 -15.15
C VAL A 182 11.72 -7.88 -16.65
N ILE A 183 10.82 -8.38 -17.50
CA ILE A 183 10.98 -8.36 -18.97
C ILE A 183 11.12 -6.94 -19.50
N GLY A 184 10.32 -6.00 -18.97
CA GLY A 184 10.32 -4.59 -19.35
C GLY A 184 11.56 -3.80 -18.90
N THR A 185 12.39 -4.34 -18.01
CA THR A 185 13.51 -3.65 -17.34
C THR A 185 14.43 -2.86 -18.28
N LYS A 186 14.70 -3.38 -19.48
CA LYS A 186 15.55 -2.71 -20.48
C LYS A 186 15.05 -1.33 -20.91
N HIS A 187 13.74 -1.06 -20.76
CA HIS A 187 13.09 0.20 -21.18
C HIS A 187 13.06 1.29 -20.10
N TYR A 188 13.37 0.96 -18.85
CA TYR A 188 13.34 1.94 -17.74
C TYR A 188 14.49 1.80 -16.74
N LYS A 189 15.51 0.97 -17.07
CA LYS A 189 16.71 0.86 -16.22
C LYS A 189 17.42 2.20 -16.01
N HIS A 190 17.42 3.08 -17.03
CA HIS A 190 18.03 4.41 -16.97
C HIS A 190 17.27 5.38 -16.02
N ALA A 191 15.99 5.16 -15.80
CA ALA A 191 15.16 5.96 -14.90
C ALA A 191 15.21 5.50 -13.43
N ASP A 192 15.88 4.36 -13.15
CA ASP A 192 16.08 3.80 -11.81
C ASP A 192 17.31 4.44 -11.15
N GLN A 193 17.18 5.68 -10.76
CA GLN A 193 18.25 6.44 -10.13
C GLN A 193 17.98 6.61 -8.65
N ILE A 194 18.92 6.16 -7.81
CA ILE A 194 18.94 6.48 -6.39
C ILE A 194 19.20 8.00 -6.28
N LYS A 195 18.36 8.68 -5.53
CA LYS A 195 18.53 10.13 -5.33
C LYS A 195 19.84 10.40 -4.59
N PRO A 196 20.69 11.31 -5.10
CA PRO A 196 21.88 11.71 -4.35
C PRO A 196 21.45 12.34 -3.02
N VAL A 197 22.09 11.93 -1.95
CA VAL A 197 21.87 12.49 -0.61
C VAL A 197 22.62 13.81 -0.52
N SER A 198 21.88 14.92 -0.38
CA SER A 198 22.48 16.22 -0.10
C SER A 198 22.97 16.31 1.35
N GLU A 199 23.99 17.14 1.64
CA GLU A 199 24.44 17.41 3.00
C GLU A 199 23.34 18.00 3.88
N THR A 200 22.37 18.66 3.28
CA THR A 200 21.21 19.24 3.97
C THR A 200 20.10 18.23 4.24
N ASP A 201 20.15 17.05 3.61
CA ASP A 201 19.14 16.02 3.78
C ASP A 201 19.24 15.33 5.15
N MET A 202 18.08 15.10 5.76
CA MET A 202 18.04 14.36 7.02
C MET A 202 18.49 12.90 6.81
N PRO A 203 19.47 12.38 7.57
CA PRO A 203 19.90 10.99 7.48
C PRO A 203 18.73 10.00 7.71
N LEU A 204 18.75 8.85 7.03
CA LEU A 204 17.70 7.82 7.11
C LEU A 204 17.41 7.42 8.57
N LEU A 205 18.44 7.12 9.35
CA LEU A 205 18.29 6.74 10.77
C LEU A 205 17.64 7.85 11.60
N LYS A 206 17.91 9.11 11.29
CA LYS A 206 17.29 10.24 11.97
C LYS A 206 15.80 10.36 11.61
N ILE A 207 15.42 10.12 10.34
CA ILE A 207 14.02 10.10 9.93
C ILE A 207 13.27 8.97 10.67
N LEU A 208 13.83 7.76 10.66
CA LEU A 208 13.24 6.61 11.35
C LEU A 208 13.14 6.85 12.86
N GLY A 209 14.17 7.42 13.48
CA GLY A 209 14.19 7.73 14.91
C GLY A 209 13.25 8.87 15.32
N THR A 210 13.06 9.88 14.46
CA THR A 210 12.24 11.05 14.81
C THR A 210 10.77 10.90 14.46
N ILE A 211 10.43 10.02 13.53
CA ILE A 211 9.05 9.82 13.06
C ILE A 211 8.55 8.43 13.45
N LEU A 212 9.22 7.37 12.98
CA LEU A 212 8.72 6.02 13.12
C LEU A 212 8.79 5.52 14.57
N LEU A 213 9.91 5.73 15.25
CA LEU A 213 10.06 5.26 16.63
C LEU A 213 9.05 5.92 17.59
N PRO A 214 8.86 7.26 17.62
CA PRO A 214 7.78 7.85 18.41
C PRO A 214 6.39 7.36 18.00
N ALA A 215 6.10 7.19 16.69
CA ALA A 215 4.82 6.69 16.24
C ALA A 215 4.53 5.26 16.78
N VAL A 216 5.54 4.40 16.78
CA VAL A 216 5.42 3.04 17.35
C VAL A 216 5.21 3.12 18.86
N ILE A 217 6.03 3.91 19.59
CA ILE A 217 5.90 4.04 21.05
C ILE A 217 4.51 4.54 21.43
N PHE A 218 4.02 5.60 20.79
CA PHE A 218 2.68 6.14 21.04
C PHE A 218 1.59 5.14 20.68
N GLY A 219 1.75 4.41 19.57
CA GLY A 219 0.80 3.37 19.16
C GLY A 219 0.73 2.18 20.13
N LEU A 220 1.78 1.92 20.90
CA LEU A 220 1.76 0.85 21.90
C LEU A 220 1.01 1.26 23.19
N ILE A 221 0.88 2.57 23.50
CA ILE A 221 0.24 3.05 24.72
C ILE A 221 -1.20 2.53 24.88
N PRO A 222 -2.10 2.63 23.88
CA PRO A 222 -3.48 2.19 24.06
C PRO A 222 -3.64 0.67 24.24
N LEU A 223 -2.64 -0.11 23.87
CA LEU A 223 -2.67 -1.56 24.08
C LEU A 223 -2.65 -1.93 25.57
N THR A 224 -2.17 -1.01 26.44
CA THR A 224 -2.18 -1.17 27.90
C THR A 224 -3.51 -0.78 28.55
N PHE A 225 -4.45 -0.17 27.82
CA PHE A 225 -5.76 0.21 28.35
C PHE A 225 -6.63 -1.04 28.53
N GLU A 226 -7.46 -1.05 29.57
CA GLU A 226 -8.40 -2.16 29.81
C GLU A 226 -9.47 -2.21 28.70
N THR A 227 -10.02 -1.06 28.34
CA THR A 227 -11.04 -0.91 27.30
C THR A 227 -10.55 0.03 26.20
N PRO A 228 -10.95 -0.19 24.94
CA PRO A 228 -10.64 0.73 23.87
C PRO A 228 -11.39 2.07 24.07
N LEU A 229 -10.76 3.17 23.60
CA LEU A 229 -11.35 4.51 23.61
C LEU A 229 -12.26 4.72 22.41
N VAL A 230 -11.87 4.22 21.23
CA VAL A 230 -12.60 4.39 19.98
C VAL A 230 -12.67 3.05 19.22
N GLY A 231 -13.76 2.32 19.42
CA GLY A 231 -14.04 1.10 18.67
C GLY A 231 -13.17 -0.11 19.04
N SER A 232 -11.88 -0.11 18.74
CA SER A 232 -10.96 -1.21 19.02
C SER A 232 -9.57 -0.73 19.48
N LYS A 233 -8.83 -1.61 20.16
CA LYS A 233 -7.44 -1.31 20.58
C LYS A 233 -6.53 -1.03 19.39
N SER A 234 -6.75 -1.66 18.25
CA SER A 234 -5.98 -1.43 17.03
C SER A 234 -6.26 -0.04 16.45
N THR A 235 -7.51 0.41 16.47
CA THR A 235 -7.90 1.77 16.06
C THR A 235 -7.24 2.79 16.95
N ASP A 236 -7.29 2.60 18.28
CA ASP A 236 -6.63 3.49 19.23
C ASP A 236 -5.12 3.54 19.01
N ALA A 237 -4.48 2.37 18.82
CA ALA A 237 -3.04 2.27 18.54
C ALA A 237 -2.66 3.07 17.27
N PHE A 238 -3.45 2.97 16.22
CA PHE A 238 -3.23 3.73 14.99
C PHE A 238 -3.38 5.24 15.21
N LEU A 239 -4.46 5.68 15.88
CA LEU A 239 -4.70 7.09 16.17
C LEU A 239 -3.59 7.70 17.05
N PHE A 240 -3.17 7.00 18.10
CA PHE A 240 -2.07 7.44 18.95
C PHE A 240 -0.75 7.50 18.17
N GLY A 241 -0.47 6.51 17.31
CA GLY A 241 0.69 6.50 16.44
C GLY A 241 0.73 7.67 15.45
N CYS A 242 -0.41 8.22 15.05
CA CYS A 242 -0.49 9.40 14.20
C CYS A 242 -0.10 10.71 14.93
N ILE A 243 -0.21 10.76 16.26
CA ILE A 243 0.07 11.98 17.05
C ILE A 243 1.48 12.53 16.80
N PRO A 244 2.57 11.76 16.98
CA PRO A 244 3.93 12.24 16.70
C PRO A 244 4.14 12.68 15.25
N VAL A 245 3.48 12.01 14.30
CA VAL A 245 3.56 12.37 12.87
C VAL A 245 2.95 13.76 12.63
N VAL A 246 1.80 14.04 13.22
CA VAL A 246 1.16 15.38 13.13
C VAL A 246 2.06 16.44 13.77
N PHE A 247 2.61 16.17 14.96
CA PHE A 247 3.55 17.08 15.61
C PHE A 247 4.80 17.33 14.78
N PHE A 248 5.35 16.30 14.14
CA PHE A 248 6.48 16.44 13.24
C PHE A 248 6.17 17.40 12.07
N TYR A 249 5.02 17.25 11.42
CA TYR A 249 4.63 18.14 10.31
C TYR A 249 4.36 19.57 10.76
N ILE A 250 3.76 19.76 11.93
CA ILE A 250 3.58 21.11 12.53
C ILE A 250 4.97 21.74 12.81
N HIS A 251 5.89 20.97 13.39
CA HIS A 251 7.24 21.44 13.67
C HIS A 251 7.99 21.79 12.37
N LEU A 252 7.89 20.93 11.34
CA LEU A 252 8.47 21.17 10.02
C LEU A 252 7.96 22.50 9.44
N TYR A 253 6.64 22.70 9.41
CA TYR A 253 6.03 23.94 8.93
C TYR A 253 6.52 25.18 9.68
N ARG A 254 6.64 25.09 11.02
CA ARG A 254 7.10 26.22 11.84
C ARG A 254 8.55 26.57 11.57
N LYS A 255 9.41 25.59 11.36
CA LYS A 255 10.85 25.77 11.14
C LYS A 255 11.23 26.09 9.71
N SER A 256 10.37 25.83 8.74
CA SER A 256 10.65 26.07 7.32
C SER A 256 10.84 27.56 7.01
N PRO A 257 11.72 27.89 6.07
CA PRO A 257 11.89 29.27 5.55
C PRO A 257 10.58 29.84 5.03
N ALA A 258 10.44 31.16 5.06
CA ALA A 258 9.23 31.84 4.56
C ALA A 258 8.90 31.51 3.10
N SER A 259 9.93 31.24 2.27
CA SER A 259 9.79 30.86 0.87
C SER A 259 9.16 29.46 0.66
N GLU A 260 9.29 28.53 1.62
CA GLU A 260 8.79 27.16 1.53
C GLU A 260 7.45 26.96 2.25
N LYS A 261 7.11 27.83 3.20
CA LYS A 261 5.87 27.73 3.98
C LYS A 261 4.59 27.62 3.14
N PRO A 262 4.40 28.38 2.05
CA PRO A 262 3.19 28.26 1.24
C PRO A 262 3.04 26.87 0.62
N GLN A 263 4.13 26.28 0.14
CA GLN A 263 4.13 24.96 -0.49
C GLN A 263 3.82 23.85 0.53
N ILE A 264 4.46 23.92 1.71
CA ILE A 264 4.20 22.99 2.81
C ILE A 264 2.77 23.15 3.34
N GLY A 265 2.29 24.39 3.48
CA GLY A 265 0.92 24.68 3.89
C GLY A 265 -0.11 24.13 2.92
N ALA A 266 0.11 24.31 1.62
CA ALA A 266 -0.75 23.74 0.58
C ALA A 266 -0.77 22.20 0.65
N MET A 267 0.39 21.56 0.81
CA MET A 267 0.51 20.11 0.95
C MET A 267 -0.27 19.61 2.18
N LEU A 268 -0.14 20.26 3.34
CA LEU A 268 -0.85 19.89 4.56
C LEU A 268 -2.36 20.08 4.43
N SER A 269 -2.80 21.13 3.75
CA SER A 269 -4.22 21.37 3.46
C SER A 269 -4.80 20.27 2.56
N ILE A 270 -4.05 19.85 1.53
CA ILE A 270 -4.44 18.72 0.66
C ILE A 270 -4.54 17.44 1.50
N PHE A 271 -3.59 17.17 2.39
CA PHE A 271 -3.66 15.99 3.27
C PHE A 271 -4.91 15.98 4.14
N ALA A 272 -5.28 17.13 4.74
CA ALA A 272 -6.49 17.23 5.55
C ALA A 272 -7.76 16.93 4.72
N VAL A 273 -7.86 17.48 3.52
CA VAL A 273 -8.99 17.20 2.61
C VAL A 273 -9.02 15.73 2.18
N VAL A 274 -7.86 15.15 1.85
CA VAL A 274 -7.73 13.75 1.43
C VAL A 274 -8.10 12.79 2.56
N ILE A 275 -7.74 13.09 3.82
CA ILE A 275 -8.15 12.29 4.98
C ILE A 275 -9.68 12.28 5.09
N ALA A 276 -10.33 13.45 5.03
CA ALA A 276 -11.78 13.55 5.08
C ALA A 276 -12.47 12.81 3.92
N PHE A 277 -11.95 12.98 2.69
CA PHE A 277 -12.46 12.29 1.52
C PHE A 277 -12.39 10.77 1.66
N TRP A 278 -11.24 10.23 2.04
CA TRP A 278 -11.06 8.78 2.19
C TRP A 278 -11.83 8.20 3.36
N ALA A 279 -12.01 8.96 4.44
CA ALA A 279 -12.84 8.54 5.57
C ALA A 279 -14.28 8.31 5.14
N ILE A 280 -14.82 9.16 4.26
CA ILE A 280 -16.18 9.01 3.70
C ILE A 280 -16.20 7.89 2.65
N PHE A 281 -15.27 7.91 1.70
CA PHE A 281 -15.27 6.99 0.56
C PHE A 281 -15.06 5.52 0.96
N LYS A 282 -14.24 5.24 1.97
CA LYS A 282 -13.93 3.87 2.41
C LYS A 282 -15.04 3.18 3.20
N GLN A 283 -16.09 3.88 3.55
CA GLN A 283 -17.27 3.26 4.19
C GLN A 283 -18.02 2.30 3.26
N ASN A 284 -17.81 2.38 1.95
CA ASN A 284 -18.34 1.43 0.99
C ASN A 284 -17.86 -0.02 1.24
N GLY A 285 -16.71 -0.21 1.86
CA GLY A 285 -16.16 -1.55 2.16
C GLY A 285 -16.56 -2.13 3.52
N SER A 286 -17.23 -1.36 4.37
CA SER A 286 -17.63 -1.78 5.71
C SER A 286 -19.11 -1.51 6.00
N THR A 287 -19.47 -0.28 6.29
CA THR A 287 -20.79 0.07 6.80
C THR A 287 -21.90 0.00 5.73
N MET A 288 -21.60 0.32 4.46
CA MET A 288 -22.58 0.29 3.38
C MET A 288 -22.85 -1.11 2.82
N ASN A 289 -21.99 -2.07 3.08
CA ASN A 289 -22.19 -3.48 2.67
C ASN A 289 -23.04 -4.27 3.67
N THR A 290 -23.37 -3.68 4.83
CA THR A 290 -24.19 -4.29 5.88
C THR A 290 -25.65 -3.82 5.85
N TRP A 291 -26.01 -2.93 4.93
CA TRP A 291 -27.36 -2.47 4.63
C TRP A 291 -27.82 -3.01 3.26
#